data_729360197050bb271d9932f40eb32932
#
_entry.id   729360197050bb271d9932f40eb32932
#
_cell.length_a   1.000
_cell.length_b   1.000
_cell.length_c   1.000
_cell.angle_alpha   90.00
_cell.angle_beta   90.00
_cell.angle_gamma   90.00
#
_symmetry.space_group_name_H-M   'P 1'
#
loop_
_entity.id
_entity.type
_entity.pdbx_description
1 polymer ?
#
loop_
_entity_poly.entity_id
_entity_poly.type
_entity_poly.pdbx_seq_one_letter_code
_entity_poly.pdbx_strand_id
1 'polypeptide(L)'
;MKKSIRFTSAAMAALIAMSCATFSAFADDSTELADDSGYTEFLAGGWEVNTGSTSISKNAAAKAAFKKATAELLGVSYQPIAVLGTQVVAGMKYAILCRATPVYPDAVPEITIMYIYESVDGTVDIDGFQTIISGGDEGGFKANTGKFAIKNKKNKAVYSAYKKAMKELVGVDYKPVLYLGSQNKSGSNYMILCRSHAVYPNAPYEWSLVTVSKSAKGKVKLGDVQTLELGNTDEEITGDNTQIPNPWQEYKTVSEAAKATGISFSAPEKLEGYKVSYVQAMDGIVEVRYSNGSNEICVRKGKGTDDISGDYNVYKNVSEKKIGGNTVTLKGNGDGVSSAAWTNGTYSYSICSENELTNKLVESIVAAMK
;
A
#
# COMPACT_ATOMS: atom_id res chain seq x y z
N MET A 1 -11.15 -5.34 -21.78
CA MET A 1 -12.09 -6.47 -21.63
C MET A 1 -12.22 -6.75 -20.14
N LYS A 2 -13.40 -6.48 -19.56
CA LYS A 2 -13.63 -6.73 -18.11
C LYS A 2 -13.74 -8.24 -17.92
N LYS A 3 -12.78 -8.87 -17.22
CA LYS A 3 -12.92 -10.23 -16.73
C LYS A 3 -13.78 -10.20 -15.47
N SER A 4 -14.98 -10.76 -15.54
CA SER A 4 -15.85 -10.95 -14.39
C SER A 4 -15.30 -12.15 -13.58
N ILE A 5 -14.86 -11.90 -12.37
CA ILE A 5 -14.50 -12.95 -11.42
C ILE A 5 -15.74 -13.21 -10.55
N ARG A 6 -16.19 -14.44 -10.53
CA ARG A 6 -17.38 -14.85 -9.78
C ARG A 6 -16.97 -15.23 -8.37
N PHE A 7 -17.66 -14.64 -7.38
CA PHE A 7 -17.49 -14.96 -5.98
C PHE A 7 -18.42 -16.05 -5.54
N THR A 8 -17.90 -16.95 -4.74
CA THR A 8 -18.69 -17.88 -3.94
C THR A 8 -18.32 -17.67 -2.48
N SER A 9 -19.29 -17.29 -1.66
CA SER A 9 -19.13 -17.22 -0.22
C SER A 9 -19.38 -18.58 0.39
N ALA A 10 -18.41 -19.09 1.13
CA ALA A 10 -18.58 -20.25 1.97
C ALA A 10 -18.30 -19.86 3.41
N ALA A 11 -19.34 -19.86 4.24
CA ALA A 11 -19.18 -19.75 5.67
C ALA A 11 -18.68 -21.09 6.22
N MET A 12 -17.42 -21.16 6.63
CA MET A 12 -16.96 -22.26 7.47
C MET A 12 -16.02 -21.78 8.55
N ALA A 13 -16.46 -21.92 9.77
CA ALA A 13 -15.57 -21.96 10.91
C ALA A 13 -14.78 -23.27 10.83
N ALA A 14 -13.53 -23.19 10.37
CA ALA A 14 -12.67 -24.35 10.34
C ALA A 14 -12.16 -24.66 11.73
N LEU A 15 -12.76 -25.62 12.38
CA LEU A 15 -12.12 -26.47 13.36
C LEU A 15 -11.24 -27.45 12.59
N ILE A 16 -9.96 -27.17 12.49
CA ILE A 16 -9.00 -28.16 11.98
C ILE A 16 -8.67 -29.11 13.13
N ALA A 17 -9.38 -30.22 13.18
CA ALA A 17 -8.89 -31.43 13.79
C ALA A 17 -8.13 -32.20 12.70
N MET A 18 -6.80 -32.26 12.84
CA MET A 18 -5.98 -33.14 11.99
C MET A 18 -6.39 -34.59 12.22
N SER A 19 -6.98 -35.23 11.19
CA SER A 19 -6.94 -36.68 11.06
C SER A 19 -6.55 -36.98 9.62
N CYS A 20 -5.37 -37.59 9.44
CA CYS A 20 -4.99 -38.24 8.21
C CYS A 20 -6.02 -39.31 7.84
N ALA A 21 -6.70 -39.13 6.73
CA ALA A 21 -7.42 -40.20 6.05
C ALA A 21 -7.01 -40.18 4.58
N THR A 22 -6.41 -41.27 4.17
CA THR A 22 -6.06 -41.64 2.79
C THR A 22 -7.30 -41.67 1.92
N PHE A 23 -7.36 -40.84 0.88
CA PHE A 23 -8.38 -40.94 -0.16
C PHE A 23 -7.85 -41.79 -1.30
N SER A 24 -8.50 -42.95 -1.46
CA SER A 24 -8.39 -43.78 -2.66
C SER A 24 -9.29 -43.19 -3.75
N ALA A 25 -8.71 -42.98 -4.92
CA ALA A 25 -9.46 -42.60 -6.11
C ALA A 25 -10.35 -43.78 -6.58
N PHE A 26 -11.65 -43.54 -6.74
CA PHE A 26 -12.50 -44.32 -7.60
C PHE A 26 -13.14 -43.41 -8.65
N ALA A 27 -12.76 -43.67 -9.89
CA ALA A 27 -13.53 -43.24 -11.03
C ALA A 27 -14.65 -44.25 -11.19
N ASP A 28 -15.90 -43.82 -11.29
CA ASP A 28 -16.93 -44.57 -12.02
C ASP A 28 -17.98 -43.62 -12.61
N ASP A 29 -18.51 -44.10 -13.70
CA ASP A 29 -19.25 -43.52 -14.80
C ASP A 29 -20.74 -43.42 -14.50
N SER A 30 -21.37 -42.42 -15.11
CA SER A 30 -22.77 -42.34 -15.56
C SER A 30 -23.93 -42.12 -14.58
N THR A 31 -24.68 -41.17 -15.01
CA THR A 31 -26.13 -40.98 -15.16
C THR A 31 -26.73 -39.78 -14.43
N GLU A 32 -27.36 -38.94 -15.27
CA GLU A 32 -28.27 -37.85 -14.93
C GLU A 32 -29.36 -38.29 -13.94
N LEU A 33 -29.54 -37.51 -12.89
CA LEU A 33 -30.85 -37.24 -12.30
C LEU A 33 -30.85 -35.76 -11.86
N ALA A 34 -31.76 -35.01 -12.45
CA ALA A 34 -32.09 -33.68 -11.99
C ALA A 34 -32.72 -33.78 -10.58
N ASP A 35 -32.04 -33.22 -9.57
CA ASP A 35 -32.64 -32.88 -8.30
C ASP A 35 -32.43 -31.41 -8.02
N ASP A 36 -33.56 -30.66 -8.03
CA ASP A 36 -33.66 -29.24 -7.69
C ASP A 36 -33.55 -29.07 -6.16
N SER A 37 -32.42 -29.42 -5.59
CA SER A 37 -32.03 -29.07 -4.24
C SER A 37 -30.93 -28.06 -4.35
N GLY A 38 -31.25 -26.80 -4.02
CA GLY A 38 -30.36 -25.63 -4.07
C GLY A 38 -29.11 -25.79 -3.19
N TYR A 39 -28.21 -26.65 -3.59
CA TYR A 39 -26.84 -26.69 -3.08
C TYR A 39 -26.02 -25.67 -3.84
N THR A 40 -25.64 -24.62 -3.15
CA THR A 40 -24.54 -23.78 -3.61
C THR A 40 -23.29 -24.67 -3.66
N GLU A 41 -22.79 -24.98 -4.87
CA GLU A 41 -21.51 -25.66 -5.05
C GLU A 41 -20.42 -24.80 -4.40
N PHE A 42 -19.81 -25.33 -3.34
CA PHE A 42 -18.61 -24.78 -2.78
C PHE A 42 -17.46 -25.05 -3.74
N LEU A 43 -17.13 -24.07 -4.59
CA LEU A 43 -15.92 -24.15 -5.39
C LEU A 43 -14.73 -24.07 -4.43
N ALA A 44 -14.04 -25.20 -4.25
CA ALA A 44 -12.76 -25.22 -3.54
C ALA A 44 -11.83 -24.17 -4.15
N GLY A 45 -11.28 -23.27 -3.33
CA GLY A 45 -10.40 -22.20 -3.78
C GLY A 45 -11.07 -20.85 -4.09
N GLY A 46 -12.37 -20.64 -3.78
CA GLY A 46 -13.02 -19.33 -3.85
C GLY A 46 -12.68 -18.43 -2.64
N TRP A 47 -12.82 -17.10 -2.81
CA TRP A 47 -12.73 -16.16 -1.69
C TRP A 47 -13.97 -16.26 -0.80
N GLU A 48 -13.75 -16.41 0.50
CA GLU A 48 -14.78 -16.35 1.52
C GLU A 48 -14.84 -14.95 2.12
N VAL A 49 -15.99 -14.27 1.97
CA VAL A 49 -16.21 -12.94 2.55
C VAL A 49 -16.28 -13.03 4.07
N ASN A 50 -15.55 -12.22 4.79
CA ASN A 50 -15.61 -12.15 6.25
C ASN A 50 -16.96 -11.60 6.72
N THR A 51 -17.85 -12.49 7.15
CA THR A 51 -19.17 -12.14 7.70
C THR A 51 -19.13 -11.83 9.19
N GLY A 52 -18.03 -12.16 9.87
CA GLY A 52 -17.79 -11.90 11.27
C GLY A 52 -17.23 -10.52 11.57
N SER A 53 -16.31 -10.45 12.54
CA SER A 53 -15.61 -9.22 12.88
C SER A 53 -14.49 -8.95 11.88
N THR A 54 -14.52 -7.78 11.25
CA THR A 54 -13.47 -7.33 10.33
C THR A 54 -12.21 -6.82 11.01
N SER A 55 -12.25 -6.62 12.35
CA SER A 55 -11.10 -6.10 13.10
C SER A 55 -9.91 -7.06 13.02
N ILE A 56 -8.74 -6.55 12.63
CA ILE A 56 -7.49 -7.33 12.58
C ILE A 56 -7.14 -7.97 13.95
N SER A 57 -7.50 -7.30 15.06
CA SER A 57 -7.26 -7.83 16.42
C SER A 57 -8.13 -9.05 16.77
N LYS A 58 -9.23 -9.26 16.04
CA LYS A 58 -10.14 -10.40 16.19
C LYS A 58 -9.82 -11.55 15.23
N ASN A 59 -8.91 -11.33 14.30
CA ASN A 59 -8.47 -12.30 13.28
C ASN A 59 -6.98 -12.60 13.50
N ALA A 60 -6.69 -13.46 14.48
CA ALA A 60 -5.32 -13.69 14.96
C ALA A 60 -4.38 -14.21 13.86
N ALA A 61 -4.83 -15.14 13.01
CA ALA A 61 -4.04 -15.68 11.90
C ALA A 61 -3.71 -14.59 10.88
N ALA A 62 -4.70 -13.86 10.38
CA ALA A 62 -4.49 -12.76 9.44
C ALA A 62 -3.56 -11.67 10.03
N LYS A 63 -3.66 -11.40 11.34
CA LYS A 63 -2.75 -10.48 12.04
C LYS A 63 -1.32 -10.98 12.05
N ALA A 64 -1.11 -12.28 12.30
CA ALA A 64 0.23 -12.88 12.32
C ALA A 64 0.84 -12.88 10.92
N ALA A 65 0.07 -13.29 9.90
CA ALA A 65 0.49 -13.25 8.51
C ALA A 65 0.85 -11.82 8.07
N PHE A 66 -0.01 -10.84 8.39
CA PHE A 66 0.25 -9.43 8.09
C PHE A 66 1.56 -8.94 8.72
N LYS A 67 1.81 -9.27 9.99
CA LYS A 67 3.03 -8.87 10.69
C LYS A 67 4.28 -9.47 10.03
N LYS A 68 4.23 -10.73 9.60
CA LYS A 68 5.33 -11.38 8.88
C LYS A 68 5.54 -10.74 7.50
N ALA A 69 4.47 -10.61 6.71
CA ALA A 69 4.53 -10.06 5.35
C ALA A 69 5.06 -8.62 5.29
N THR A 70 4.81 -7.82 6.33
CA THR A 70 5.22 -6.41 6.35
C THR A 70 6.51 -6.13 7.14
N ALA A 71 7.15 -7.16 7.71
CA ALA A 71 8.30 -6.99 8.60
C ALA A 71 9.52 -6.35 7.91
N GLU A 72 9.72 -6.67 6.63
CA GLU A 72 10.88 -6.24 5.83
C GLU A 72 10.51 -5.19 4.77
N LEU A 73 9.24 -4.75 4.73
CA LEU A 73 8.82 -3.73 3.77
C LEU A 73 9.38 -2.36 4.15
N LEU A 74 10.05 -1.74 3.20
CA LEU A 74 10.59 -0.40 3.31
C LEU A 74 9.84 0.56 2.37
N GLY A 75 9.91 1.85 2.65
CA GLY A 75 9.35 2.89 1.78
C GLY A 75 7.86 3.16 1.95
N VAL A 76 7.07 2.24 2.52
CA VAL A 76 5.64 2.44 2.79
C VAL A 76 5.23 1.87 4.13
N SER A 77 4.48 2.66 4.89
CA SER A 77 3.86 2.23 6.15
C SER A 77 2.47 1.69 5.88
N TYR A 78 2.26 0.40 6.11
CA TYR A 78 0.94 -0.24 5.99
C TYR A 78 0.26 -0.33 7.36
N GLN A 79 -0.90 0.31 7.47
CA GLN A 79 -1.76 0.20 8.65
C GLN A 79 -2.98 -0.67 8.32
N PRO A 80 -3.12 -1.88 8.90
CA PRO A 80 -4.27 -2.73 8.63
C PRO A 80 -5.54 -2.14 9.24
N ILE A 81 -6.59 -2.09 8.42
CA ILE A 81 -7.90 -1.52 8.76
C ILE A 81 -8.88 -2.65 9.06
N ALA A 82 -8.96 -3.65 8.17
CA ALA A 82 -9.95 -4.71 8.24
C ALA A 82 -9.49 -5.96 7.50
N VAL A 83 -9.92 -7.14 7.96
CA VAL A 83 -9.84 -8.40 7.21
C VAL A 83 -11.15 -8.56 6.44
N LEU A 84 -11.06 -8.57 5.12
CA LEU A 84 -12.22 -8.63 4.22
C LEU A 84 -12.62 -10.05 3.86
N GLY A 85 -11.66 -10.95 3.76
CA GLY A 85 -11.93 -12.34 3.40
C GLY A 85 -10.70 -13.21 3.50
N THR A 86 -10.94 -14.51 3.31
CA THR A 86 -9.91 -15.54 3.25
C THR A 86 -10.16 -16.46 2.05
N GLN A 87 -9.13 -17.17 1.62
CA GLN A 87 -9.22 -18.17 0.57
C GLN A 87 -8.36 -19.37 0.95
N VAL A 88 -8.97 -20.54 0.98
CA VAL A 88 -8.26 -21.80 1.22
C VAL A 88 -7.65 -22.28 -0.09
N VAL A 89 -6.36 -22.47 -0.09
CA VAL A 89 -5.55 -22.96 -1.20
C VAL A 89 -4.60 -24.05 -0.67
N ALA A 90 -3.47 -24.32 -1.31
CA ALA A 90 -2.38 -25.06 -0.65
C ALA A 90 -1.72 -24.19 0.43
N GLY A 91 -2.49 -23.81 1.45
CA GLY A 91 -2.20 -22.81 2.47
C GLY A 91 -3.42 -21.92 2.68
N MET A 92 -3.19 -20.65 3.06
CA MET A 92 -4.25 -19.69 3.32
C MET A 92 -3.92 -18.35 2.68
N LYS A 93 -4.87 -17.74 1.97
CA LYS A 93 -4.77 -16.34 1.55
C LYS A 93 -5.66 -15.45 2.40
N TYR A 94 -5.19 -14.24 2.64
CA TYR A 94 -5.90 -13.21 3.40
C TYR A 94 -6.04 -11.95 2.56
N ALA A 95 -7.26 -11.39 2.49
CA ALA A 95 -7.51 -10.07 1.92
C ALA A 95 -7.61 -9.04 3.06
N ILE A 96 -6.59 -8.19 3.21
CA ILE A 96 -6.48 -7.24 4.31
C ILE A 96 -6.54 -5.81 3.75
N LEU A 97 -7.62 -5.09 4.07
CA LEU A 97 -7.72 -3.68 3.74
C LEU A 97 -6.75 -2.88 4.60
N CYS A 98 -5.91 -2.07 3.95
CA CYS A 98 -4.86 -1.28 4.58
C CYS A 98 -4.96 0.20 4.19
N ARG A 99 -4.44 1.06 5.07
CA ARG A 99 -3.99 2.38 4.69
C ARG A 99 -2.48 2.29 4.44
N ALA A 100 -2.08 2.51 3.21
CA ALA A 100 -0.69 2.62 2.79
C ALA A 100 -0.28 4.09 2.82
N THR A 101 0.83 4.41 3.45
CA THR A 101 1.36 5.77 3.53
C THR A 101 2.84 5.71 3.18
N PRO A 102 3.26 6.26 2.04
CA PRO A 102 4.68 6.36 1.71
C PRO A 102 5.44 7.15 2.79
N VAL A 103 6.70 6.78 3.05
CA VAL A 103 7.51 7.37 4.14
C VAL A 103 8.33 8.59 3.66
N TYR A 104 7.71 9.48 2.89
CA TYR A 104 8.28 10.77 2.55
C TYR A 104 7.39 11.91 3.07
N PRO A 105 7.93 13.14 3.25
CA PRO A 105 7.15 14.27 3.74
C PRO A 105 5.91 14.55 2.88
N ASP A 106 4.79 14.85 3.53
CA ASP A 106 3.51 15.20 2.90
C ASP A 106 2.91 14.10 2.00
N ALA A 107 3.37 12.86 2.14
CA ALA A 107 2.82 11.73 1.41
C ALA A 107 1.31 11.60 1.63
N VAL A 108 0.58 11.47 0.53
CA VAL A 108 -0.87 11.26 0.57
C VAL A 108 -1.15 9.76 0.76
N PRO A 109 -1.89 9.38 1.81
CA PRO A 109 -2.18 7.98 2.04
C PRO A 109 -3.18 7.43 1.04
N GLU A 110 -3.07 6.14 0.76
CA GLU A 110 -3.94 5.35 -0.11
C GLU A 110 -4.75 4.35 0.71
N ILE A 111 -5.83 3.85 0.14
CA ILE A 111 -6.57 2.70 0.64
C ILE A 111 -6.39 1.56 -0.35
N THR A 112 -5.78 0.48 0.10
CA THR A 112 -5.48 -0.70 -0.72
C THR A 112 -5.85 -1.98 0.02
N ILE A 113 -6.16 -3.03 -0.71
CA ILE A 113 -6.23 -4.39 -0.18
C ILE A 113 -4.87 -5.03 -0.44
N MET A 114 -4.24 -5.51 0.62
CA MET A 114 -3.06 -6.36 0.55
C MET A 114 -3.51 -7.82 0.59
N TYR A 115 -3.14 -8.57 -0.43
CA TYR A 115 -3.34 -10.02 -0.49
C TYR A 115 -2.09 -10.70 0.04
N ILE A 116 -2.26 -11.55 1.05
CA ILE A 116 -1.16 -12.26 1.70
C ILE A 116 -1.40 -13.74 1.55
N TYR A 117 -0.41 -14.47 1.08
CA TYR A 117 -0.39 -15.92 1.05
C TYR A 117 0.45 -16.47 2.21
N GLU A 118 -0.09 -17.41 2.96
CA GLU A 118 0.62 -18.19 3.97
C GLU A 118 0.56 -19.66 3.56
N SER A 119 1.72 -20.23 3.24
CA SER A 119 1.87 -21.62 2.86
C SER A 119 1.70 -22.56 4.05
N VAL A 120 1.59 -23.85 3.78
CA VAL A 120 1.43 -24.89 4.82
C VAL A 120 2.64 -25.04 5.74
N ASP A 121 3.82 -24.63 5.30
CA ASP A 121 5.05 -24.59 6.11
C ASP A 121 5.20 -23.30 6.94
N GLY A 122 4.26 -22.36 6.79
CA GLY A 122 4.23 -21.08 7.49
C GLY A 122 5.06 -19.98 6.88
N THR A 123 5.59 -20.18 5.65
CA THR A 123 6.17 -19.08 4.84
C THR A 123 5.05 -18.12 4.45
N VAL A 124 5.35 -16.82 4.46
CA VAL A 124 4.36 -15.78 4.17
C VAL A 124 4.89 -14.84 3.12
N ASP A 125 4.10 -14.65 2.05
CA ASP A 125 4.41 -13.78 0.94
C ASP A 125 3.26 -12.79 0.67
N ILE A 126 3.56 -11.64 0.06
CA ILE A 126 2.56 -10.74 -0.48
C ILE A 126 2.22 -11.20 -1.90
N ASP A 127 0.96 -11.57 -2.10
CA ASP A 127 0.45 -12.08 -3.37
C ASP A 127 -0.04 -10.96 -4.31
N GLY A 128 -0.19 -9.74 -3.78
CA GLY A 128 -0.54 -8.55 -4.56
C GLY A 128 -1.30 -7.50 -3.80
N PHE A 129 -1.65 -6.45 -4.52
CA PHE A 129 -2.43 -5.32 -4.02
C PHE A 129 -3.61 -5.02 -4.93
N GLN A 130 -4.65 -4.42 -4.37
CA GLN A 130 -5.78 -3.86 -5.11
C GLN A 130 -6.08 -2.47 -4.55
N THR A 131 -5.81 -1.44 -5.34
CA THR A 131 -6.00 -0.05 -4.94
C THR A 131 -7.48 0.33 -4.99
N ILE A 132 -7.99 0.86 -3.88
CA ILE A 132 -9.37 1.34 -3.73
C ILE A 132 -9.44 2.87 -3.84
N ILE A 133 -8.49 3.56 -3.19
CA ILE A 133 -8.33 5.02 -3.27
C ILE A 133 -6.86 5.28 -3.49
N SER A 134 -6.51 5.81 -4.67
CA SER A 134 -5.17 6.31 -4.97
C SER A 134 -4.95 7.68 -4.33
N GLY A 135 -3.74 7.91 -3.82
CA GLY A 135 -3.41 9.14 -3.10
C GLY A 135 -3.18 10.37 -3.98
N GLY A 136 -2.88 10.17 -5.27
CA GLY A 136 -2.31 11.19 -6.15
C GLY A 136 -3.27 11.89 -7.10
N ASP A 137 -4.51 11.42 -7.24
CA ASP A 137 -5.43 11.93 -8.24
C ASP A 137 -5.98 13.32 -7.89
N GLU A 138 -5.70 14.33 -8.71
CA GLU A 138 -6.26 15.67 -8.56
C GLU A 138 -7.78 15.62 -8.68
N GLY A 139 -8.48 16.04 -7.62
CA GLY A 139 -9.94 15.96 -7.54
C GLY A 139 -10.49 14.55 -7.29
N GLY A 140 -9.65 13.55 -7.03
CA GLY A 140 -10.00 12.19 -6.64
C GLY A 140 -10.49 12.08 -5.18
N PHE A 141 -10.80 10.86 -4.75
CA PHE A 141 -11.09 10.59 -3.34
C PHE A 141 -9.80 10.68 -2.51
N LYS A 142 -9.88 11.38 -1.38
CA LYS A 142 -8.82 11.40 -0.36
C LYS A 142 -9.13 10.34 0.69
N ALA A 143 -8.13 9.53 1.02
CA ALA A 143 -8.24 8.49 2.03
C ALA A 143 -8.61 9.06 3.41
N ASN A 144 -9.44 8.34 4.15
CA ASN A 144 -9.74 8.67 5.54
C ASN A 144 -8.50 8.42 6.41
N THR A 145 -8.01 9.46 7.07
CA THR A 145 -6.88 9.38 8.00
C THR A 145 -7.31 9.21 9.46
N GLY A 146 -8.61 9.24 9.72
CA GLY A 146 -9.19 9.15 11.06
C GLY A 146 -9.60 7.72 11.47
N LYS A 147 -10.80 7.60 12.03
CA LYS A 147 -11.40 6.31 12.41
C LYS A 147 -12.24 5.75 11.27
N PHE A 148 -11.96 4.52 10.86
CA PHE A 148 -12.63 3.88 9.73
C PHE A 148 -14.03 3.34 10.06
N ALA A 149 -14.26 2.80 11.25
CA ALA A 149 -15.57 2.26 11.61
C ALA A 149 -16.68 3.31 11.38
N ILE A 150 -17.63 3.01 10.49
CA ILE A 150 -18.68 3.97 10.09
C ILE A 150 -19.53 4.46 11.27
N LYS A 151 -19.76 3.59 12.27
CA LYS A 151 -20.52 3.90 13.48
C LYS A 151 -19.72 4.68 14.53
N ASN A 152 -18.43 4.99 14.27
CA ASN A 152 -17.65 5.83 15.17
C ASN A 152 -18.26 7.24 15.28
N LYS A 153 -18.20 7.84 16.48
CA LYS A 153 -18.75 9.19 16.74
C LYS A 153 -18.20 10.25 15.78
N LYS A 154 -16.94 10.12 15.35
CA LYS A 154 -16.29 11.02 14.38
C LYS A 154 -16.93 10.95 12.97
N ASN A 155 -17.53 9.81 12.62
CA ASN A 155 -18.15 9.56 11.31
C ASN A 155 -19.67 9.77 11.33
N LYS A 156 -20.24 10.35 12.39
CA LYS A 156 -21.71 10.55 12.55
C LYS A 156 -22.35 11.23 11.35
N ALA A 157 -21.70 12.23 10.78
CA ALA A 157 -22.22 12.98 9.62
C ALA A 157 -22.27 12.09 8.37
N VAL A 158 -21.21 11.31 8.11
CA VAL A 158 -21.13 10.36 6.98
C VAL A 158 -22.18 9.27 7.14
N TYR A 159 -22.29 8.69 8.34
CA TYR A 159 -23.29 7.65 8.62
C TYR A 159 -24.73 8.17 8.48
N SER A 160 -25.00 9.42 8.89
CA SER A 160 -26.30 10.04 8.69
C SER A 160 -26.61 10.27 7.21
N ALA A 161 -25.63 10.70 6.42
CA ALA A 161 -25.80 10.86 4.97
C ALA A 161 -26.06 9.49 4.32
N TYR A 162 -25.28 8.46 4.66
CA TYR A 162 -25.50 7.09 4.20
C TYR A 162 -26.93 6.61 4.45
N LYS A 163 -27.42 6.71 5.69
CA LYS A 163 -28.79 6.28 6.03
C LYS A 163 -29.87 6.99 5.21
N LYS A 164 -29.66 8.28 4.90
CA LYS A 164 -30.59 9.04 4.06
C LYS A 164 -30.54 8.58 2.60
N ALA A 165 -29.35 8.33 2.07
CA ALA A 165 -29.18 7.89 0.69
C ALA A 165 -29.77 6.50 0.43
N MET A 166 -29.68 5.61 1.42
CA MET A 166 -30.09 4.19 1.28
C MET A 166 -31.57 3.95 1.63
N LYS A 167 -32.31 4.98 2.05
CA LYS A 167 -33.67 4.82 2.61
C LYS A 167 -34.67 4.17 1.66
N GLU A 168 -34.52 4.42 0.36
CA GLU A 168 -35.48 3.98 -0.67
C GLU A 168 -34.96 2.79 -1.49
N LEU A 169 -33.75 2.27 -1.15
CA LEU A 169 -33.16 1.15 -1.84
C LEU A 169 -33.78 -0.16 -1.34
N VAL A 170 -34.20 -1.01 -2.28
CA VAL A 170 -34.80 -2.31 -2.02
C VAL A 170 -34.08 -3.39 -2.82
N GLY A 171 -34.23 -4.67 -2.44
CA GLY A 171 -33.68 -5.82 -3.16
C GLY A 171 -32.31 -6.29 -2.68
N VAL A 172 -31.51 -5.40 -2.08
CA VAL A 172 -30.19 -5.74 -1.49
C VAL A 172 -30.03 -5.02 -0.15
N ASP A 173 -29.62 -5.74 0.88
CA ASP A 173 -29.23 -5.16 2.16
C ASP A 173 -27.74 -4.76 2.11
N TYR A 174 -27.47 -3.47 2.21
CA TYR A 174 -26.13 -2.92 2.29
C TYR A 174 -25.83 -2.52 3.74
N LYS A 175 -25.08 -3.32 4.44
CA LYS A 175 -24.66 -3.04 5.82
C LYS A 175 -23.37 -2.25 5.82
N PRO A 176 -23.37 -0.95 6.17
CA PRO A 176 -22.16 -0.13 6.13
C PRO A 176 -21.21 -0.53 7.26
N VAL A 177 -19.93 -0.72 6.90
CA VAL A 177 -18.88 -1.18 7.81
C VAL A 177 -17.84 -0.10 8.04
N LEU A 178 -17.24 0.42 6.96
CA LEU A 178 -16.12 1.36 7.02
C LEU A 178 -16.39 2.62 6.17
N TYR A 179 -15.91 3.76 6.65
CA TYR A 179 -15.77 4.98 5.87
C TYR A 179 -14.34 5.05 5.34
N LEU A 180 -14.16 4.96 4.02
CA LEU A 180 -12.85 4.83 3.38
C LEU A 180 -12.25 6.20 3.01
N GLY A 181 -13.05 7.14 2.55
CA GLY A 181 -12.55 8.43 2.13
C GLY A 181 -13.62 9.36 1.60
N SER A 182 -13.21 10.59 1.28
CA SER A 182 -14.09 11.61 0.73
C SER A 182 -13.45 12.37 -0.41
N GLN A 183 -14.33 12.93 -1.25
CA GLN A 183 -14.00 13.84 -2.33
C GLN A 183 -14.83 15.11 -2.17
N ASN A 184 -14.18 16.27 -2.26
CA ASN A 184 -14.83 17.57 -2.22
C ASN A 184 -14.96 18.13 -3.64
N LYS A 185 -16.07 17.80 -4.30
CA LYS A 185 -16.39 18.29 -5.64
C LYS A 185 -17.86 18.69 -5.69
N SER A 186 -18.14 19.98 -5.74
CA SER A 186 -19.51 20.54 -5.72
C SER A 186 -20.36 20.06 -4.52
N GLY A 187 -19.72 19.86 -3.38
CA GLY A 187 -20.26 19.25 -2.16
C GLY A 187 -19.28 18.20 -1.61
N SER A 188 -19.78 17.23 -0.87
CA SER A 188 -18.95 16.14 -0.31
C SER A 188 -19.47 14.81 -0.82
N ASN A 189 -18.59 14.01 -1.44
CA ASN A 189 -18.83 12.61 -1.76
C ASN A 189 -18.11 11.75 -0.73
N TYR A 190 -18.77 10.71 -0.23
CA TYR A 190 -18.23 9.79 0.77
C TYR A 190 -18.18 8.40 0.17
N MET A 191 -17.04 7.72 0.27
CA MET A 191 -16.88 6.32 -0.11
C MET A 191 -16.98 5.43 1.12
N ILE A 192 -17.92 4.50 1.09
CA ILE A 192 -18.26 3.64 2.23
C ILE A 192 -18.17 2.18 1.78
N LEU A 193 -17.40 1.38 2.51
CA LEU A 193 -17.40 -0.06 2.32
C LEU A 193 -18.58 -0.66 3.06
N CYS A 194 -19.39 -1.39 2.31
CA CYS A 194 -20.57 -2.09 2.80
C CYS A 194 -20.41 -3.60 2.59
N ARG A 195 -20.91 -4.37 3.52
CA ARG A 195 -21.21 -5.78 3.27
C ARG A 195 -22.61 -5.86 2.71
N SER A 196 -22.76 -6.38 1.52
CA SER A 196 -24.02 -6.51 0.79
C SER A 196 -24.51 -7.93 0.78
N HIS A 197 -25.82 -8.07 0.72
CA HIS A 197 -26.51 -9.36 0.70
C HIS A 197 -27.85 -9.17 0.02
N ALA A 198 -28.10 -9.90 -1.05
CA ALA A 198 -29.40 -9.86 -1.74
C ALA A 198 -30.50 -10.49 -0.86
N VAL A 199 -31.71 -9.96 -0.93
CA VAL A 199 -32.83 -10.37 -0.05
C VAL A 199 -33.55 -11.64 -0.56
N TYR A 200 -32.81 -12.64 -0.96
CA TYR A 200 -33.35 -13.98 -1.27
C TYR A 200 -32.62 -15.04 -0.41
N PRO A 201 -33.28 -16.21 -0.18
CA PRO A 201 -32.68 -17.28 0.64
C PRO A 201 -31.29 -17.68 0.14
N ASN A 202 -30.33 -17.86 1.05
CA ASN A 202 -28.97 -18.30 0.79
C ASN A 202 -28.13 -17.40 -0.16
N ALA A 203 -28.55 -16.14 -0.38
CA ALA A 203 -27.74 -15.22 -1.16
C ALA A 203 -26.34 -15.05 -0.54
N PRO A 204 -25.28 -15.08 -1.35
CA PRO A 204 -23.91 -14.86 -0.84
C PRO A 204 -23.74 -13.45 -0.29
N TYR A 205 -22.84 -13.30 0.67
CA TYR A 205 -22.36 -12.01 1.10
C TYR A 205 -21.26 -11.53 0.16
N GLU A 206 -21.29 -10.23 -0.13
CA GLU A 206 -20.30 -9.56 -0.98
C GLU A 206 -19.81 -8.29 -0.29
N TRP A 207 -18.70 -7.75 -0.77
CA TRP A 207 -18.30 -6.39 -0.44
C TRP A 207 -18.77 -5.43 -1.53
N SER A 208 -19.24 -4.26 -1.14
CA SER A 208 -19.63 -3.19 -2.06
C SER A 208 -19.04 -1.87 -1.64
N LEU A 209 -18.56 -1.11 -2.63
CA LEU A 209 -18.17 0.29 -2.49
C LEU A 209 -19.37 1.16 -2.82
N VAL A 210 -19.89 1.84 -1.82
CA VAL A 210 -21.04 2.73 -1.95
C VAL A 210 -20.60 4.18 -1.86
N THR A 211 -20.87 4.96 -2.89
CA THR A 211 -20.63 6.40 -2.90
C THR A 211 -21.92 7.15 -2.52
N VAL A 212 -21.81 8.05 -1.56
CA VAL A 212 -22.91 8.92 -1.13
C VAL A 212 -22.51 10.37 -1.38
N SER A 213 -23.33 11.09 -2.16
CA SER A 213 -23.15 12.50 -2.47
C SER A 213 -23.99 13.38 -1.57
N LYS A 214 -23.39 14.43 -0.99
CA LYS A 214 -24.06 15.47 -0.21
C LYS A 214 -23.73 16.83 -0.80
N SER A 215 -24.73 17.49 -1.39
CA SER A 215 -24.57 18.84 -1.95
C SER A 215 -24.27 19.88 -0.85
N ALA A 216 -23.75 21.05 -1.25
CA ALA A 216 -23.55 22.18 -0.34
C ALA A 216 -24.85 22.63 0.38
N LYS A 217 -26.01 22.45 -0.26
CA LYS A 217 -27.33 22.72 0.33
C LYS A 217 -27.85 21.59 1.24
N GLY A 218 -27.03 20.55 1.50
CA GLY A 218 -27.37 19.44 2.39
C GLY A 218 -28.26 18.34 1.78
N LYS A 219 -28.61 18.42 0.48
CA LYS A 219 -29.35 17.36 -0.22
C LYS A 219 -28.41 16.14 -0.37
N VAL A 220 -28.90 14.98 0.04
CA VAL A 220 -28.17 13.70 -0.04
C VAL A 220 -28.74 12.85 -1.16
N LYS A 221 -27.85 12.16 -1.90
CA LYS A 221 -28.19 11.20 -2.94
C LYS A 221 -27.29 9.98 -2.84
N LEU A 222 -27.79 8.82 -3.21
CA LEU A 222 -26.99 7.66 -3.57
C LEU A 222 -26.23 8.02 -4.85
N GLY A 223 -24.93 7.77 -4.86
CA GLY A 223 -24.08 7.85 -6.04
C GLY A 223 -23.92 6.48 -6.67
N ASP A 224 -22.67 6.07 -6.86
CA ASP A 224 -22.32 4.78 -7.43
C ASP A 224 -22.30 3.66 -6.39
N VAL A 225 -22.66 2.46 -6.82
CA VAL A 225 -22.58 1.22 -6.04
C VAL A 225 -21.84 0.19 -6.89
N GLN A 226 -20.66 -0.22 -6.45
CA GLN A 226 -19.82 -1.18 -7.15
C GLN A 226 -19.56 -2.40 -6.27
N THR A 227 -19.69 -3.60 -6.80
CA THR A 227 -19.22 -4.81 -6.13
C THR A 227 -17.70 -4.78 -6.07
N LEU A 228 -17.16 -4.96 -4.88
CA LEU A 228 -15.73 -5.09 -4.64
C LEU A 228 -15.35 -6.57 -4.69
N GLU A 229 -14.80 -6.96 -5.81
CA GLU A 229 -14.31 -8.32 -6.03
C GLU A 229 -12.96 -8.51 -5.35
N LEU A 230 -12.84 -9.54 -4.49
CA LEU A 230 -11.58 -9.92 -3.86
C LEU A 230 -10.72 -10.76 -4.82
N GLY A 231 -9.40 -10.60 -4.75
CA GLY A 231 -8.43 -11.28 -5.62
C GLY A 231 -8.21 -10.62 -6.97
N ASN A 232 -8.82 -9.47 -7.20
CA ASN A 232 -8.63 -8.68 -8.41
C ASN A 232 -7.45 -7.72 -8.19
N THR A 233 -6.24 -8.24 -8.29
CA THR A 233 -5.03 -7.43 -8.11
C THR A 233 -4.86 -6.44 -9.26
N ASP A 234 -4.31 -5.27 -8.95
CA ASP A 234 -3.94 -4.25 -9.92
C ASP A 234 -2.83 -4.84 -10.82
N GLU A 235 -3.20 -5.31 -12.01
CA GLU A 235 -2.42 -6.03 -13.03
C GLU A 235 -1.52 -7.17 -12.51
N GLU A 236 -1.46 -8.28 -13.26
CA GLU A 236 -0.66 -9.45 -12.92
C GLU A 236 0.74 -9.04 -12.46
N ILE A 237 1.06 -9.36 -11.21
CA ILE A 237 2.45 -9.36 -10.76
C ILE A 237 3.14 -10.54 -11.48
N THR A 238 3.45 -10.31 -12.74
CA THR A 238 4.48 -11.09 -13.40
C THR A 238 5.78 -10.70 -12.74
N GLY A 239 6.27 -11.57 -11.89
CA GLY A 239 7.48 -11.49 -11.09
C GLY A 239 8.28 -10.19 -11.23
N ASP A 240 8.38 -9.46 -10.14
CA ASP A 240 9.26 -8.30 -9.92
C ASP A 240 8.65 -6.90 -9.80
N ASN A 241 7.31 -6.74 -9.71
CA ASN A 241 6.73 -5.40 -9.52
C ASN A 241 5.59 -5.39 -8.48
N THR A 242 5.90 -5.60 -7.22
CA THR A 242 5.13 -5.03 -6.09
C THR A 242 5.48 -3.54 -5.96
N GLN A 243 5.38 -2.79 -7.03
CA GLN A 243 5.62 -1.36 -6.97
C GLN A 243 4.28 -0.63 -6.80
N ILE A 244 4.08 -0.07 -5.60
CA ILE A 244 3.51 1.28 -5.52
C ILE A 244 4.21 2.08 -6.62
N PRO A 245 3.48 2.83 -7.48
CA PRO A 245 4.13 3.61 -8.52
C PRO A 245 5.36 4.27 -7.92
N ASN A 246 6.52 3.89 -8.41
CA ASN A 246 7.78 4.42 -7.88
C ASN A 246 7.65 5.95 -7.94
N PRO A 247 7.62 6.67 -6.81
CA PRO A 247 7.48 8.13 -6.84
C PRO A 247 8.66 8.79 -7.56
N TRP A 248 9.74 8.03 -7.73
CA TRP A 248 10.91 8.47 -8.46
C TRP A 248 10.69 8.37 -9.97
N GLN A 249 10.86 9.49 -10.65
CA GLN A 249 10.87 9.59 -12.10
C GLN A 249 12.30 9.73 -12.58
N GLU A 250 12.70 8.95 -13.58
CA GLU A 250 14.03 9.04 -14.17
C GLU A 250 14.15 10.21 -15.16
N TYR A 251 15.31 10.84 -15.16
CA TYR A 251 15.66 11.95 -16.05
C TYR A 251 17.01 11.69 -16.71
N LYS A 252 17.20 12.22 -17.91
CA LYS A 252 18.47 12.07 -18.63
C LYS A 252 19.60 12.92 -18.02
N THR A 253 19.24 14.02 -17.38
CA THR A 253 20.21 14.96 -16.80
C THR A 253 19.73 15.54 -15.48
N VAL A 254 20.69 15.96 -14.64
CA VAL A 254 20.41 16.68 -13.39
C VAL A 254 19.60 17.95 -13.64
N SER A 255 19.86 18.64 -14.77
CA SER A 255 19.15 19.86 -15.13
C SER A 255 17.67 19.62 -15.42
N GLU A 256 17.32 18.49 -16.08
CA GLU A 256 15.92 18.12 -16.32
C GLU A 256 15.20 17.80 -14.99
N ALA A 257 15.82 17.01 -14.12
CA ALA A 257 15.29 16.69 -12.79
C ALA A 257 15.11 17.94 -11.93
N ALA A 258 16.09 18.84 -11.93
CA ALA A 258 16.05 20.13 -11.23
C ALA A 258 14.89 21.00 -11.72
N LYS A 259 14.67 21.05 -13.04
CA LYS A 259 13.56 21.81 -13.64
C LYS A 259 12.20 21.22 -13.27
N ALA A 260 12.07 19.89 -13.26
CA ALA A 260 10.81 19.21 -12.94
C ALA A 260 10.39 19.42 -11.47
N THR A 261 11.36 19.43 -10.54
CA THR A 261 11.10 19.64 -9.10
C THR A 261 11.10 21.10 -8.66
N GLY A 262 11.58 22.02 -9.51
CA GLY A 262 11.82 23.41 -9.13
C GLY A 262 12.95 23.58 -8.10
N ILE A 263 13.86 22.58 -7.98
CA ILE A 263 15.03 22.60 -7.09
C ILE A 263 16.27 22.86 -7.94
N SER A 264 16.93 23.99 -7.76
CA SER A 264 18.27 24.19 -8.35
C SER A 264 19.23 23.21 -7.67
N PHE A 265 19.78 22.28 -8.45
CA PHE A 265 20.71 21.28 -7.95
C PHE A 265 21.92 21.15 -8.88
N SER A 266 23.09 21.14 -8.28
CA SER A 266 24.36 20.84 -8.92
C SER A 266 25.00 19.68 -8.18
N ALA A 267 25.33 18.63 -8.91
CA ALA A 267 26.05 17.46 -8.41
C ALA A 267 27.35 17.31 -9.22
N PRO A 268 28.39 16.64 -8.70
CA PRO A 268 29.60 16.40 -9.47
C PRO A 268 29.31 15.68 -10.79
N GLU A 269 29.76 16.20 -11.92
CA GLU A 269 29.65 15.51 -13.21
C GLU A 269 30.52 14.24 -13.26
N LYS A 270 31.61 14.25 -12.49
CA LYS A 270 32.57 13.15 -12.40
C LYS A 270 33.05 13.01 -10.96
N LEU A 271 33.02 11.79 -10.45
CA LEU A 271 33.67 11.38 -9.23
C LEU A 271 34.81 10.44 -9.57
N GLU A 272 35.95 10.52 -8.86
CA GLU A 272 37.11 9.66 -9.09
C GLU A 272 36.71 8.18 -8.98
N GLY A 273 36.84 7.43 -10.08
CA GLY A 273 36.48 6.03 -10.16
C GLY A 273 34.99 5.72 -10.36
N TYR A 274 34.11 6.71 -10.37
CA TYR A 274 32.64 6.52 -10.51
C TYR A 274 32.10 7.26 -11.73
N LYS A 275 31.00 6.73 -12.29
CA LYS A 275 30.22 7.34 -13.36
C LYS A 275 28.79 7.52 -12.90
N VAL A 276 28.11 8.54 -13.37
CA VAL A 276 26.66 8.70 -13.18
C VAL A 276 25.99 7.47 -13.77
N SER A 277 25.27 6.71 -12.96
CA SER A 277 24.47 5.56 -13.36
C SER A 277 23.06 5.99 -13.78
N TYR A 278 22.40 6.81 -12.96
CA TYR A 278 21.13 7.43 -13.32
C TYR A 278 20.84 8.67 -12.47
N VAL A 279 19.86 9.43 -12.94
CA VAL A 279 19.33 10.63 -12.28
C VAL A 279 17.83 10.45 -12.13
N GLN A 280 17.31 10.70 -10.94
CA GLN A 280 15.88 10.62 -10.69
C GLN A 280 15.42 11.75 -9.77
N ALA A 281 14.13 12.01 -9.79
CA ALA A 281 13.52 12.97 -8.90
C ALA A 281 12.11 12.52 -8.48
N MET A 282 11.70 12.92 -7.30
CA MET A 282 10.33 12.86 -6.82
C MET A 282 9.93 14.23 -6.28
N ASP A 283 8.68 14.42 -5.84
CA ASP A 283 8.25 15.72 -5.34
C ASP A 283 9.17 16.24 -4.23
N GLY A 284 9.79 17.38 -4.50
CA GLY A 284 10.66 18.04 -3.55
C GLY A 284 12.07 17.44 -3.36
N ILE A 285 12.49 16.39 -4.10
CA ILE A 285 13.83 15.78 -3.98
C ILE A 285 14.40 15.46 -5.37
N VAL A 286 15.70 15.74 -5.55
CA VAL A 286 16.50 15.31 -6.71
C VAL A 286 17.60 14.36 -6.22
N GLU A 287 17.78 13.26 -6.91
CA GLU A 287 18.80 12.25 -6.62
C GLU A 287 19.69 12.00 -7.84
N VAL A 288 20.98 11.83 -7.58
CA VAL A 288 21.97 11.37 -8.56
C VAL A 288 22.69 10.17 -7.99
N ARG A 289 22.75 9.09 -8.75
CA ARG A 289 23.54 7.91 -8.40
C ARG A 289 24.76 7.77 -9.27
N TYR A 290 25.84 7.39 -8.62
CA TYR A 290 27.12 7.09 -9.25
C TYR A 290 27.49 5.66 -8.96
N SER A 291 28.03 4.95 -9.96
CA SER A 291 28.49 3.56 -9.81
C SER A 291 29.88 3.37 -10.40
N ASN A 292 30.67 2.50 -9.76
CA ASN A 292 31.93 1.98 -10.30
C ASN A 292 31.83 0.48 -10.65
N GLY A 293 30.61 -0.09 -10.64
CA GLY A 293 30.34 -1.50 -10.87
C GLY A 293 30.45 -2.38 -9.62
N SER A 294 31.06 -1.89 -8.54
CA SER A 294 31.22 -2.64 -7.27
C SER A 294 30.60 -1.90 -6.08
N ASN A 295 30.37 -0.61 -6.22
CA ASN A 295 29.79 0.25 -5.20
C ASN A 295 28.96 1.34 -5.84
N GLU A 296 27.92 1.78 -5.14
CA GLU A 296 27.08 2.92 -5.53
C GLU A 296 27.17 4.04 -4.49
N ILE A 297 27.11 5.27 -4.99
CA ILE A 297 27.00 6.49 -4.19
C ILE A 297 25.73 7.19 -4.60
N CYS A 298 24.84 7.40 -3.65
CA CYS A 298 23.61 8.17 -3.81
C CYS A 298 23.82 9.57 -3.24
N VAL A 299 23.55 10.61 -4.01
CA VAL A 299 23.55 11.99 -3.53
C VAL A 299 22.17 12.61 -3.76
N ARG A 300 21.65 13.33 -2.75
CA ARG A 300 20.33 13.95 -2.80
C ARG A 300 20.36 15.40 -2.36
N LYS A 301 19.48 16.19 -2.94
CA LYS A 301 19.06 17.49 -2.44
C LYS A 301 17.54 17.55 -2.39
N GLY A 302 17.00 18.01 -1.28
CA GLY A 302 15.55 18.12 -1.08
C GLY A 302 15.15 19.43 -0.41
N LYS A 303 13.88 19.80 -0.57
CA LYS A 303 13.25 20.90 0.16
C LYS A 303 13.01 20.49 1.61
N GLY A 304 13.20 21.43 2.55
CA GLY A 304 13.02 21.20 3.97
C GLY A 304 14.34 20.98 4.70
N THR A 305 14.25 20.61 5.97
CA THR A 305 15.39 20.41 6.87
C THR A 305 15.47 19.00 7.44
N ASP A 306 14.59 18.11 6.99
CA ASP A 306 14.56 16.72 7.44
C ASP A 306 15.68 15.89 6.78
N ASP A 307 16.02 14.76 7.40
CA ASP A 307 16.96 13.81 6.82
C ASP A 307 16.34 13.12 5.61
N ILE A 308 16.90 13.38 4.44
CA ILE A 308 16.46 12.83 3.14
C ILE A 308 17.35 11.68 2.66
N SER A 309 18.24 11.18 3.52
CA SER A 309 19.19 10.11 3.12
C SER A 309 18.48 8.80 2.75
N GLY A 310 17.34 8.52 3.38
CA GLY A 310 16.70 7.21 3.28
C GLY A 310 17.51 6.10 3.96
N ASP A 311 18.46 6.48 4.79
CA ASP A 311 19.35 5.57 5.50
C ASP A 311 18.88 5.41 6.95
N TYR A 312 18.39 4.22 7.27
CA TYR A 312 17.86 3.86 8.59
C TYR A 312 18.82 2.98 9.39
N ASN A 313 20.06 2.82 8.92
CA ASN A 313 21.06 2.02 9.60
C ASN A 313 21.54 2.68 10.91
N VAL A 314 21.90 1.85 11.86
CA VAL A 314 22.55 2.30 13.11
C VAL A 314 24.05 2.19 12.93
N TYR A 315 24.76 3.29 13.14
CA TYR A 315 26.21 3.36 12.96
C TYR A 315 26.93 3.46 14.30
N LYS A 316 28.11 2.83 14.37
CA LYS A 316 28.99 2.89 15.56
C LYS A 316 29.62 4.26 15.74
N ASN A 317 29.97 4.89 14.62
CA ASN A 317 30.66 6.18 14.59
C ASN A 317 29.73 7.24 14.00
N VAL A 318 29.39 8.25 14.79
CA VAL A 318 28.65 9.42 14.35
C VAL A 318 29.44 10.64 14.79
N SER A 319 29.77 11.53 13.87
CA SER A 319 30.54 12.74 14.13
C SER A 319 30.05 13.91 13.28
N GLU A 320 30.39 15.12 13.70
CA GLU A 320 30.13 16.32 12.93
C GLU A 320 31.44 16.91 12.44
N LYS A 321 31.46 17.37 11.19
CA LYS A 321 32.60 18.04 10.58
C LYS A 321 32.18 19.27 9.78
N LYS A 322 32.96 20.35 9.84
CA LYS A 322 32.77 21.49 8.94
C LYS A 322 33.44 21.23 7.60
N ILE A 323 32.63 21.23 6.52
CA ILE A 323 33.08 21.02 5.15
C ILE A 323 32.42 22.07 4.27
N GLY A 324 33.25 22.91 3.61
CA GLY A 324 32.73 23.95 2.71
C GLY A 324 31.78 24.96 3.37
N GLY A 325 31.93 25.18 4.68
CA GLY A 325 31.04 26.07 5.45
C GLY A 325 29.82 25.40 6.06
N ASN A 326 29.46 24.17 5.62
CA ASN A 326 28.36 23.40 6.15
C ASN A 326 28.79 22.55 7.35
N THR A 327 27.93 22.38 8.34
CA THR A 327 28.10 21.38 9.40
C THR A 327 27.51 20.07 8.89
N VAL A 328 28.35 19.08 8.63
CA VAL A 328 27.99 17.79 8.05
C VAL A 328 28.05 16.73 9.11
N THR A 329 26.96 16.01 9.33
CA THR A 329 26.90 14.80 10.16
C THR A 329 27.40 13.62 9.34
N LEU A 330 28.46 12.96 9.79
CA LEU A 330 29.10 11.80 9.17
C LEU A 330 28.80 10.56 10.00
N LYS A 331 28.40 9.46 9.32
CA LYS A 331 28.05 8.18 9.96
C LYS A 331 28.81 7.04 9.27
N GLY A 332 29.35 6.08 10.04
CA GLY A 332 30.04 4.92 9.53
C GLY A 332 30.29 3.87 10.61
N ASN A 333 30.83 2.72 10.23
CA ASN A 333 31.13 1.61 11.16
C ASN A 333 32.63 1.36 11.34
N GLY A 334 33.46 1.88 10.42
CA GLY A 334 34.90 1.79 10.39
C GLY A 334 35.56 3.17 10.34
N ASP A 335 36.61 3.32 9.55
CA ASP A 335 37.35 4.58 9.37
C ASP A 335 36.78 5.46 8.25
N GLY A 336 35.84 4.92 7.47
CA GLY A 336 35.18 5.61 6.38
C GLY A 336 33.80 6.13 6.74
N VAL A 337 33.09 6.63 5.74
CA VAL A 337 31.76 7.22 5.84
C VAL A 337 30.76 6.46 4.95
N SER A 338 29.72 5.93 5.55
CA SER A 338 28.59 5.28 4.83
C SER A 338 27.48 6.28 4.53
N SER A 339 27.27 7.24 5.43
CA SER A 339 26.22 8.26 5.28
C SER A 339 26.69 9.61 5.74
N ALA A 340 26.35 10.66 4.98
CA ALA A 340 26.60 12.05 5.35
C ALA A 340 25.36 12.90 5.08
N ALA A 341 24.98 13.78 6.04
CA ALA A 341 23.81 14.63 5.91
C ALA A 341 24.09 16.04 6.44
N TRP A 342 23.51 17.04 5.79
CA TRP A 342 23.59 18.44 6.23
C TRP A 342 22.42 19.25 5.70
N THR A 343 22.23 20.41 6.28
CA THR A 343 21.27 21.40 5.80
C THR A 343 21.98 22.69 5.38
N ASN A 344 21.45 23.35 4.37
CA ASN A 344 21.91 24.70 3.98
C ASN A 344 20.69 25.53 3.54
N GLY A 345 20.35 26.55 4.32
CA GLY A 345 19.11 27.30 4.14
C GLY A 345 17.88 26.45 4.37
N THR A 346 17.02 26.40 3.36
CA THR A 346 15.75 25.62 3.36
C THR A 346 15.88 24.27 2.67
N TYR A 347 17.10 23.79 2.45
CA TYR A 347 17.38 22.54 1.77
C TYR A 347 18.17 21.58 2.64
N SER A 348 17.82 20.30 2.52
CA SER A 348 18.60 19.18 3.04
C SER A 348 19.42 18.52 1.93
N TYR A 349 20.53 17.95 2.32
CA TYR A 349 21.44 17.24 1.45
C TYR A 349 21.87 15.93 2.10
N SER A 350 22.08 14.90 1.30
CA SER A 350 22.62 13.62 1.79
C SER A 350 23.55 12.95 0.78
N ILE A 351 24.45 12.14 1.33
CA ILE A 351 25.30 11.20 0.61
C ILE A 351 25.14 9.86 1.33
N CYS A 352 24.88 8.78 0.58
CA CYS A 352 24.84 7.43 1.10
C CYS A 352 25.61 6.47 0.20
N SER A 353 26.21 5.45 0.77
CA SER A 353 26.90 4.39 0.04
C SER A 353 26.90 3.09 0.85
N GLU A 354 26.75 1.95 0.17
CA GLU A 354 26.80 0.63 0.81
C GLU A 354 28.18 0.33 1.39
N ASN A 355 29.23 0.65 0.64
CA ASN A 355 30.59 0.55 1.14
C ASN A 355 31.09 1.90 1.63
N GLU A 356 31.84 1.91 2.73
CA GLU A 356 32.35 3.13 3.30
C GLU A 356 33.23 3.90 2.29
N LEU A 357 32.95 5.18 2.18
CA LEU A 357 33.71 6.14 1.36
C LEU A 357 34.85 6.74 2.18
N THR A 358 35.92 7.11 1.50
CA THR A 358 37.00 7.87 2.15
C THR A 358 36.49 9.27 2.55
N ASN A 359 36.96 9.79 3.67
CA ASN A 359 36.65 11.15 4.09
C ASN A 359 36.94 12.18 2.99
N LYS A 360 38.04 12.03 2.25
CA LYS A 360 38.44 12.91 1.14
C LYS A 360 37.40 12.92 0.02
N LEU A 361 36.84 11.74 -0.33
CA LEU A 361 35.81 11.64 -1.37
C LEU A 361 34.53 12.32 -0.92
N VAL A 362 34.09 12.09 0.32
CA VAL A 362 32.89 12.75 0.89
C VAL A 362 33.08 14.27 0.92
N GLU A 363 34.23 14.78 1.34
CA GLU A 363 34.54 16.22 1.33
C GLU A 363 34.44 16.82 -0.07
N SER A 364 34.95 16.11 -1.08
CA SER A 364 34.88 16.56 -2.48
C SER A 364 33.45 16.62 -2.99
N ILE A 365 32.59 15.63 -2.63
CA ILE A 365 31.18 15.60 -3.00
C ILE A 365 30.43 16.78 -2.31
N VAL A 366 30.59 16.94 -1.01
CA VAL A 366 29.95 18.03 -0.24
C VAL A 366 30.32 19.40 -0.81
N ALA A 367 31.58 19.62 -1.16
CA ALA A 367 32.05 20.87 -1.74
C ALA A 367 31.47 21.17 -3.13
N ALA A 368 31.12 20.14 -3.90
CA ALA A 368 30.57 20.25 -5.25
C ALA A 368 29.04 20.38 -5.29
N MET A 369 28.35 19.91 -4.25
CA MET A 369 26.88 19.99 -4.18
C MET A 369 26.43 21.43 -3.82
N LYS A 370 25.51 21.98 -4.63
CA LYS A 370 24.96 23.33 -4.44
C LYS A 370 23.45 23.34 -4.61
#